data_44d7d66aceca7b4437c46816b5759290
#
_entry.id   44d7d66aceca7b4437c46816b5759290
#
_cell.length_a   1.000
_cell.length_b   1.000
_cell.length_c   1.000
_cell.angle_alpha   90.00
_cell.angle_beta   90.00
_cell.angle_gamma   90.00
#
_symmetry.space_group_name_H-M   'P 1'
#
loop_
_entity.id
_entity.type
_entity.pdbx_description
1 polymer ?
#
loop_
_entity_poly.entity_id
_entity_poly.type
_entity_poly.pdbx_seq_one_letter_code
_entity_poly.pdbx_strand_id
1 'polypeptide(L)'
;MYNCCAWNRFWCYKRKSCPYTEASNKQLDENQPICSVCSASICISNQGNVYPCEGWQGYSVGSILESSLLDIWRSSERVLMLRKLKLGDFPQCVSCDYIRYCSPCLYRNANENSGDFHKVSPYFCKVAELQKRVVEQEICKRDNR
;
A
#
# COMPACT_ATOMS: atom_id res chain seq x y z
N MET A 1 -5.19 -16.81 -16.75
CA MET A 1 -4.03 -15.92 -16.96
C MET A 1 -3.87 -15.06 -15.72
N TYR A 2 -2.93 -15.40 -14.85
CA TYR A 2 -2.70 -14.68 -13.60
C TYR A 2 -1.92 -13.40 -13.90
N ASN A 3 -2.48 -12.26 -13.53
CA ASN A 3 -1.87 -10.96 -13.71
C ASN A 3 -0.78 -10.78 -12.63
N CYS A 4 0.46 -11.15 -12.95
CA CYS A 4 1.62 -11.03 -12.06
C CYS A 4 2.08 -9.60 -11.77
N CYS A 5 1.31 -8.57 -12.14
CA CYS A 5 1.73 -7.16 -12.01
C CYS A 5 1.35 -6.49 -10.67
N ALA A 6 0.67 -7.20 -9.75
CA ALA A 6 0.19 -6.57 -8.51
C ALA A 6 1.22 -6.52 -7.37
N TRP A 7 2.28 -7.35 -7.40
CA TRP A 7 3.18 -7.55 -6.25
C TRP A 7 4.62 -7.09 -6.43
N ASN A 8 5.04 -6.65 -7.63
CA ASN A 8 6.44 -6.28 -7.80
C ASN A 8 6.62 -5.21 -8.89
N ARG A 9 6.45 -3.95 -8.55
CA ARG A 9 6.79 -2.82 -9.43
C ARG A 9 8.27 -2.79 -9.84
N PHE A 10 9.11 -3.60 -9.22
CA PHE A 10 10.53 -3.74 -9.53
C PHE A 10 10.85 -4.71 -10.68
N TRP A 11 9.91 -5.56 -11.13
CA TRP A 11 10.18 -6.64 -12.11
C TRP A 11 9.62 -6.41 -13.51
N CYS A 12 9.28 -5.20 -13.89
CA CYS A 12 8.87 -4.93 -15.28
C CYS A 12 10.08 -4.58 -16.18
N TYR A 13 11.07 -5.48 -16.24
CA TYR A 13 12.35 -5.25 -16.95
C TYR A 13 12.31 -5.47 -18.48
N LYS A 14 11.15 -5.73 -19.10
CA LYS A 14 11.05 -6.06 -20.56
C LYS A 14 9.97 -5.30 -21.32
N ARG A 15 9.58 -4.09 -20.93
CA ARG A 15 8.71 -3.27 -21.78
C ARG A 15 9.51 -2.24 -22.56
N LYS A 16 9.16 -2.10 -23.87
CA LYS A 16 9.78 -1.13 -24.80
C LYS A 16 9.48 0.33 -24.45
N SER A 17 8.70 0.62 -23.41
CA SER A 17 8.39 1.96 -22.90
C SER A 17 8.51 1.99 -21.39
N CYS A 18 9.00 3.09 -20.83
CA CYS A 18 9.08 3.29 -19.40
C CYS A 18 7.65 3.32 -18.82
N PRO A 19 7.26 2.37 -17.94
CA PRO A 19 5.89 2.30 -17.44
C PRO A 19 5.49 3.53 -16.62
N TYR A 20 6.44 4.33 -16.20
CA TYR A 20 6.22 5.56 -15.44
C TYR A 20 5.91 6.76 -16.33
N THR A 21 6.36 6.79 -17.60
CA THR A 21 6.02 7.86 -18.55
C THR A 21 4.58 7.74 -19.06
N GLU A 22 4.09 6.53 -19.30
CA GLU A 22 2.69 6.27 -19.69
C GLU A 22 1.70 6.48 -18.55
N ALA A 23 2.15 6.24 -17.29
CA ALA A 23 1.34 6.45 -16.10
C ALA A 23 1.14 7.93 -15.76
N SER A 24 1.91 8.86 -16.38
CA SER A 24 1.86 10.29 -16.06
C SER A 24 0.49 10.94 -16.32
N ASN A 25 -0.32 10.39 -17.23
CA ASN A 25 -1.61 10.94 -17.63
C ASN A 25 -2.82 10.23 -16.99
N LYS A 26 -2.62 9.18 -16.18
CA LYS A 26 -3.74 8.50 -15.53
C LYS A 26 -4.17 9.29 -14.31
N GLN A 27 -5.40 9.80 -14.34
CA GLN A 27 -6.02 10.43 -13.19
C GLN A 27 -6.05 9.46 -12.01
N LEU A 28 -5.70 9.93 -10.83
CA LEU A 28 -5.79 9.14 -9.60
C LEU A 28 -7.26 8.90 -9.27
N ASP A 29 -7.59 7.65 -8.99
CA ASP A 29 -8.91 7.29 -8.46
C ASP A 29 -8.87 7.42 -6.94
N GLU A 30 -9.49 8.47 -6.43
CA GLU A 30 -9.60 8.70 -4.99
C GLU A 30 -10.39 7.61 -4.27
N ASN A 31 -11.23 6.87 -5.00
CA ASN A 31 -12.01 5.76 -4.46
C ASN A 31 -11.23 4.43 -4.39
N GLN A 32 -10.02 4.40 -4.95
CA GLN A 32 -9.19 3.20 -4.84
C GLN A 32 -8.77 2.95 -3.38
N PRO A 33 -8.66 1.68 -2.95
CA PRO A 33 -8.12 1.35 -1.63
C PRO A 33 -6.72 1.94 -1.45
N ILE A 34 -6.45 2.51 -0.28
CA ILE A 34 -5.11 3.05 0.04
C ILE A 34 -4.05 1.95 0.12
N CYS A 35 -4.46 0.75 0.53
CA CYS A 35 -3.59 -0.41 0.73
C CYS A 35 -4.41 -1.70 0.57
N SER A 36 -3.74 -2.84 0.37
CA SER A 36 -4.38 -4.17 0.27
C SER A 36 -4.77 -4.78 1.61
N VAL A 37 -4.45 -4.14 2.73
CA VAL A 37 -4.76 -4.68 4.07
C VAL A 37 -6.25 -4.94 4.22
N CYS A 38 -6.60 -6.08 4.81
CA CYS A 38 -7.97 -6.50 5.06
C CYS A 38 -8.89 -6.55 3.83
N SER A 39 -8.40 -6.24 2.63
CA SER A 39 -9.14 -6.37 1.37
C SER A 39 -8.65 -7.52 0.50
N ALA A 40 -7.33 -7.69 0.41
CA ALA A 40 -6.70 -8.79 -0.33
C ALA A 40 -5.69 -9.58 0.51
N SER A 41 -5.33 -9.10 1.69
CA SER A 41 -4.36 -9.75 2.57
C SER A 41 -4.75 -9.64 4.04
N ILE A 42 -4.38 -10.66 4.80
CA ILE A 42 -4.44 -10.75 6.26
C ILE A 42 -3.31 -11.66 6.71
N CYS A 43 -2.81 -11.49 7.91
CA CYS A 43 -1.72 -12.29 8.45
C CYS A 43 -2.16 -12.99 9.73
N ILE A 44 -1.73 -14.23 9.94
CA ILE A 44 -1.99 -15.00 11.16
C ILE A 44 -0.65 -15.37 11.78
N SER A 45 -0.48 -15.07 13.07
CA SER A 45 0.71 -15.47 13.81
C SER A 45 0.65 -16.92 14.24
N ASN A 46 1.79 -17.45 14.68
CA ASN A 46 1.91 -18.79 15.29
C ASN A 46 1.13 -18.92 16.60
N GLN A 47 0.72 -17.81 17.21
CA GLN A 47 -0.10 -17.77 18.41
C GLN A 47 -1.61 -17.65 18.10
N GLY A 48 -2.00 -17.68 16.82
CA GLY A 48 -3.39 -17.58 16.41
C GLY A 48 -3.93 -16.14 16.32
N ASN A 49 -3.14 -15.13 16.62
CA ASN A 49 -3.56 -13.74 16.46
C ASN A 49 -3.63 -13.36 14.99
N VAL A 50 -4.67 -12.62 14.62
CA VAL A 50 -4.91 -12.15 13.26
C VAL A 50 -4.57 -10.67 13.15
N TYR A 51 -3.77 -10.31 12.13
CA TYR A 51 -3.27 -8.96 11.88
C TYR A 51 -3.63 -8.49 10.47
N PRO A 52 -3.75 -7.17 10.25
CA PRO A 52 -4.07 -6.61 8.93
C PRO A 52 -3.04 -6.96 7.84
N CYS A 53 -1.76 -7.02 8.21
CA CYS A 53 -0.65 -7.45 7.37
C CYS A 53 0.51 -7.94 8.22
N GLU A 54 1.52 -8.52 7.58
CA GLU A 54 2.71 -9.07 8.22
C GLU A 54 3.52 -8.04 9.04
N GLY A 55 3.54 -6.80 8.61
CA GLY A 55 4.26 -5.72 9.31
C GLY A 55 3.52 -5.19 10.53
N TRP A 56 2.20 -5.37 10.64
CA TRP A 56 1.39 -4.67 11.65
C TRP A 56 0.98 -5.56 12.83
N GLN A 57 1.96 -6.22 13.44
CA GLN A 57 1.73 -7.18 14.54
C GLN A 57 1.27 -6.51 15.85
N GLY A 58 1.43 -5.20 16.00
CA GLY A 58 0.92 -4.45 17.15
C GLY A 58 -0.58 -4.13 17.08
N TYR A 59 -1.30 -4.47 16.00
CA TYR A 59 -2.69 -4.14 15.76
C TYR A 59 -3.50 -5.39 15.43
N SER A 60 -3.88 -6.16 16.45
CA SER A 60 -4.71 -7.36 16.25
C SER A 60 -6.12 -7.01 15.79
N VAL A 61 -6.65 -7.76 14.83
CA VAL A 61 -8.03 -7.66 14.35
C VAL A 61 -8.90 -8.83 14.80
N GLY A 62 -8.33 -9.80 15.52
CA GLY A 62 -9.00 -10.96 16.09
C GLY A 62 -8.04 -12.09 16.40
N SER A 63 -8.59 -13.23 16.84
CA SER A 63 -7.84 -14.47 17.09
C SER A 63 -8.59 -15.67 16.53
N ILE A 64 -7.90 -16.55 15.81
CA ILE A 64 -8.48 -17.80 15.30
C ILE A 64 -8.74 -18.83 16.42
N LEU A 65 -8.25 -18.57 17.64
CA LEU A 65 -8.54 -19.37 18.82
C LEU A 65 -9.92 -19.01 19.42
N GLU A 66 -10.46 -17.83 19.11
CA GLU A 66 -11.70 -17.30 19.63
C GLU A 66 -12.85 -17.34 18.61
N SER A 67 -12.52 -17.14 17.32
CA SER A 67 -13.49 -17.04 16.23
C SER A 67 -12.91 -17.61 14.95
N SER A 68 -13.77 -18.09 14.05
CA SER A 68 -13.30 -18.53 12.74
C SER A 68 -12.66 -17.37 11.95
N LEU A 69 -11.65 -17.68 11.13
CA LEU A 69 -11.04 -16.68 10.25
C LEU A 69 -12.08 -15.99 9.35
N LEU A 70 -13.09 -16.73 8.93
CA LEU A 70 -14.17 -16.21 8.09
C LEU A 70 -15.03 -15.18 8.83
N ASP A 71 -15.31 -15.43 10.11
CA ASP A 71 -16.07 -14.49 10.95
C ASP A 71 -15.25 -13.23 11.23
N ILE A 72 -13.95 -13.36 11.56
CA ILE A 72 -13.05 -12.24 11.70
C ILE A 72 -13.02 -11.41 10.41
N TRP A 73 -12.86 -12.05 9.26
CA TRP A 73 -12.80 -11.40 7.95
C TRP A 73 -14.07 -10.63 7.60
N ARG A 74 -15.25 -11.16 7.99
CA ARG A 74 -16.56 -10.60 7.62
C ARG A 74 -17.12 -9.61 8.62
N SER A 75 -16.79 -9.76 9.91
CA SER A 75 -17.50 -9.06 10.98
C SER A 75 -16.60 -8.30 11.95
N SER A 76 -15.27 -8.48 11.95
CA SER A 76 -14.39 -7.68 12.79
C SER A 76 -14.48 -6.19 12.41
N GLU A 77 -14.87 -5.36 13.36
CA GLU A 77 -15.01 -3.91 13.14
C GLU A 77 -13.72 -3.28 12.62
N ARG A 78 -12.56 -3.74 13.14
CA ARG A 78 -11.25 -3.29 12.70
C ARG A 78 -10.96 -3.66 11.26
N VAL A 79 -11.31 -4.88 10.85
CA VAL A 79 -11.19 -5.33 9.44
C VAL A 79 -12.07 -4.48 8.53
N LEU A 80 -13.33 -4.29 8.91
CA LEU A 80 -14.30 -3.52 8.13
C LEU A 80 -13.90 -2.05 8.02
N MET A 81 -13.36 -1.45 9.09
CA MET A 81 -12.89 -0.08 9.10
C MET A 81 -11.67 0.09 8.19
N LEU A 82 -10.65 -0.75 8.32
CA LEU A 82 -9.45 -0.66 7.47
C LEU A 82 -9.76 -0.88 5.99
N ARG A 83 -10.68 -1.78 5.67
CA ARG A 83 -11.14 -2.09 4.30
C ARG A 83 -11.80 -0.89 3.62
N LYS A 84 -12.44 -0.01 4.38
CA LYS A 84 -13.14 1.17 3.85
C LYS A 84 -12.20 2.31 3.50
N LEU A 85 -10.96 2.30 4.00
CA LEU A 85 -10.01 3.38 3.77
C LEU A 85 -9.61 3.48 2.30
N LYS A 86 -9.75 4.66 1.76
CA LYS A 86 -9.48 5.00 0.36
C LYS A 86 -8.37 6.04 0.25
N LEU A 87 -7.83 6.22 -0.92
CA LEU A 87 -6.84 7.26 -1.18
C LEU A 87 -7.40 8.66 -0.86
N GLY A 88 -8.68 8.90 -1.14
CA GLY A 88 -9.36 10.17 -0.85
C GLY A 88 -9.41 10.55 0.64
N ASP A 89 -9.28 9.57 1.55
CA ASP A 89 -9.20 9.83 2.99
C ASP A 89 -7.83 10.40 3.42
N PHE A 90 -6.90 10.53 2.47
CA PHE A 90 -5.55 11.05 2.66
C PHE A 90 -5.27 12.22 1.70
N PRO A 91 -5.83 13.43 1.95
CA PRO A 91 -5.75 14.58 1.04
C PRO A 91 -4.32 14.93 0.64
N GLN A 92 -3.36 14.82 1.57
CA GLN A 92 -1.95 15.05 1.28
C GLN A 92 -1.34 14.03 0.31
N CYS A 93 -1.92 12.83 0.17
CA CYS A 93 -1.50 11.84 -0.81
C CYS A 93 -2.17 12.07 -2.17
N VAL A 94 -3.42 12.51 -2.18
CA VAL A 94 -4.16 12.84 -3.42
C VAL A 94 -3.45 13.95 -4.20
N SER A 95 -3.01 15.00 -3.50
CA SER A 95 -2.31 16.16 -4.09
C SER A 95 -0.78 15.98 -4.21
N CYS A 96 -0.25 14.80 -3.90
CA CYS A 96 1.19 14.58 -3.86
C CYS A 96 1.79 14.26 -5.23
N ASP A 97 2.79 15.02 -5.67
CA ASP A 97 3.53 14.80 -6.94
C ASP A 97 4.28 13.47 -7.00
N TYR A 98 4.49 12.83 -5.84
CA TYR A 98 5.24 11.58 -5.72
C TYR A 98 4.34 10.35 -5.59
N ILE A 99 3.01 10.50 -5.58
CA ILE A 99 2.07 9.40 -5.30
C ILE A 99 2.23 8.22 -6.26
N ARG A 100 2.60 8.48 -7.51
CA ARG A 100 2.83 7.43 -8.54
C ARG A 100 4.05 6.57 -8.27
N TYR A 101 4.99 7.08 -7.50
CA TYR A 101 6.22 6.42 -7.07
C TYR A 101 6.11 5.91 -5.63
N CYS A 102 4.99 6.16 -4.98
CA CYS A 102 4.71 5.79 -3.60
C CYS A 102 3.76 4.59 -3.52
N SER A 103 3.93 3.79 -2.48
CA SER A 103 2.93 2.83 -2.04
C SER A 103 2.56 3.21 -0.60
N PRO A 104 1.52 4.05 -0.43
CA PRO A 104 1.08 4.44 0.91
C PRO A 104 0.84 3.21 1.79
N CYS A 105 1.27 3.26 3.03
CA CYS A 105 1.24 2.12 3.93
C CYS A 105 0.72 2.53 5.31
N LEU A 106 -0.45 2.03 5.67
CA LEU A 106 -1.11 2.33 6.94
C LEU A 106 -0.28 1.90 8.15
N TYR A 107 0.38 0.74 8.06
CA TYR A 107 1.28 0.26 9.11
C TYR A 107 2.43 1.26 9.37
N ARG A 108 3.08 1.73 8.30
CA ARG A 108 4.19 2.68 8.44
C ARG A 108 3.72 4.01 9.00
N ASN A 109 2.56 4.47 8.57
CA ASN A 109 1.93 5.67 9.12
C ASN A 109 1.71 5.49 10.63
N ALA A 110 1.09 4.39 11.05
CA ALA A 110 0.86 4.10 12.47
C ALA A 110 2.16 4.02 13.27
N ASN A 111 3.17 3.35 12.75
CA ASN A 111 4.46 3.16 13.43
C ASN A 111 5.19 4.49 13.69
N GLU A 112 5.17 5.39 12.71
CA GLU A 112 5.83 6.69 12.78
C GLU A 112 5.03 7.76 13.56
N ASN A 113 3.74 7.54 13.78
CA ASN A 113 2.84 8.52 14.38
C ASN A 113 2.10 7.98 15.63
N SER A 114 2.76 7.17 16.44
CA SER A 114 2.20 6.67 17.72
C SER A 114 0.85 5.97 17.59
N GLY A 115 0.66 5.21 16.51
CA GLY A 115 -0.56 4.45 16.23
C GLY A 115 -1.55 5.15 15.29
N ASP A 116 -1.37 6.42 15.00
CA ASP A 116 -2.23 7.15 14.06
C ASP A 116 -1.86 6.84 12.60
N PHE A 117 -2.63 5.96 11.99
CA PHE A 117 -2.43 5.57 10.59
C PHE A 117 -3.01 6.57 9.57
N HIS A 118 -3.79 7.56 9.99
CA HIS A 118 -4.28 8.63 9.12
C HIS A 118 -3.21 9.71 8.88
N LYS A 119 -2.25 9.83 9.76
CA LYS A 119 -1.17 10.78 9.62
C LYS A 119 -0.05 10.18 8.77
N VAL A 120 0.22 10.77 7.61
CA VAL A 120 1.24 10.30 6.67
C VAL A 120 2.64 10.49 7.24
N SER A 121 3.49 9.46 7.13
CA SER A 121 4.88 9.53 7.56
C SER A 121 5.74 10.39 6.62
N PRO A 122 6.37 11.47 7.10
CA PRO A 122 7.24 12.31 6.28
C PRO A 122 8.46 11.55 5.75
N TYR A 123 8.96 10.56 6.49
CA TYR A 123 10.09 9.73 6.07
C TYR A 123 9.77 8.98 4.78
N PHE A 124 8.60 8.35 4.69
CA PHE A 124 8.21 7.61 3.49
C PHE A 124 7.87 8.53 2.31
N CYS A 125 7.42 9.76 2.58
CA CYS A 125 7.29 10.78 1.54
C CYS A 125 8.67 11.10 0.90
N LYS A 126 9.73 11.20 1.71
CA LYS A 126 11.11 11.38 1.21
C LYS A 126 11.61 10.17 0.42
N VAL A 127 11.26 8.96 0.83
CA VAL A 127 11.58 7.75 0.05
C VAL A 127 10.91 7.79 -1.32
N ALA A 128 9.64 8.19 -1.41
CA ALA A 128 8.92 8.33 -2.68
C ALA A 128 9.55 9.39 -3.60
N GLU A 129 10.00 10.51 -3.05
CA GLU A 129 10.76 11.54 -3.78
C GLU A 129 12.06 10.97 -4.36
N LEU A 130 12.81 10.20 -3.58
CA LEU A 130 14.02 9.53 -4.04
C LEU A 130 13.73 8.50 -5.14
N GLN A 131 12.67 7.70 -4.96
CA GLN A 131 12.23 6.73 -5.96
C GLN A 131 11.90 7.40 -7.30
N LYS A 132 11.19 8.54 -7.28
CA LYS A 132 10.91 9.34 -8.47
C LYS A 132 12.22 9.71 -9.18
N ARG A 133 13.17 10.30 -8.44
CA ARG A 133 14.47 10.72 -9.02
C ARG A 133 15.21 9.55 -9.65
N VAL A 134 15.31 8.42 -8.97
CA VAL A 134 15.99 7.22 -9.50
C VAL A 134 15.30 6.71 -10.76
N VAL A 135 13.97 6.60 -10.73
CA VAL A 135 13.20 6.11 -11.88
C VAL A 135 13.39 7.03 -13.10
N GLU A 136 13.24 8.34 -12.91
CA GLU A 136 13.34 9.30 -14.00
C GLU A 136 14.77 9.44 -14.57
N GLN A 137 15.78 9.37 -13.70
CA GLN A 137 17.18 9.56 -14.11
C GLN A 137 17.83 8.30 -14.66
N GLU A 138 17.55 7.15 -14.07
CA GLU A 138 18.32 5.93 -14.33
C GLU A 138 17.56 4.91 -15.21
N ILE A 139 16.26 4.75 -14.99
CA ILE A 139 15.49 3.74 -15.68
C ILE A 139 14.97 4.24 -17.02
N CYS A 140 14.32 5.40 -17.03
CA CYS A 140 13.72 5.92 -18.26
C CYS A 140 14.74 6.43 -19.28
N LYS A 141 15.96 6.82 -18.86
CA LYS A 141 17.06 7.21 -19.80
C LYS A 141 17.68 6.03 -20.52
N ARG A 142 17.61 4.80 -19.96
CA ARG A 142 18.13 3.59 -20.62
C ARG A 142 17.27 3.13 -21.80
N ASP A 143 15.98 3.44 -21.76
CA ASP A 143 15.06 3.06 -22.84
C ASP A 143 15.19 3.95 -24.10
N ASN A 144 15.95 5.04 -24.01
CA ASN A 144 16.22 5.96 -25.11
C ASN A 144 17.58 5.75 -25.79
N ARG A 145 18.27 4.65 -25.50
CA ARG A 145 19.48 4.20 -26.18
C ARG A 145 19.20 2.90 -26.94
#